data_e5e3c8e3c42f3a4eec6703735db6432a
#
_entry.id   e5e3c8e3c42f3a4eec6703735db6432a
#
_cell.length_a   1.000
_cell.length_b   1.000
_cell.length_c   1.000
_cell.angle_alpha   90.00
_cell.angle_beta   90.00
_cell.angle_gamma   90.00
#
_symmetry.space_group_name_H-M   'P 1'
#
loop_
_entity.id
_entity.type
_entity.pdbx_description
1 polymer ?
#
loop_
_entity_poly.entity_id
_entity_poly.type
_entity_poly.pdbx_seq_one_letter_code
_entity_poly.pdbx_strand_id
1 'polypeptide(L)'
;MRETADGVLVVSHDDSLLRMCGEDRLISEMTYEEIKQYPIINGRNASQYPDNLIPTLEQYIACCNKYSVTPVIEIKSIRTEEAMNLFMQLLTESQKEPVLICFRIETLGKLREMGFTGKMQWIRTVRMNASMIQQCKKYDLDISAEYKNISMNDINNAHQNGIRISVWLCRNEDMVDIFRKMGADYITYEKWNTDEVKMRYYSHSTIPRGVWHEYAKIPRHTSQNSIAAGNLE
;
A
#
# COMPACT_ATOMS: atom_id res chain seq x y z
N MET A 1 6.97 -5.41 -1.33
CA MET A 1 8.33 -5.81 -1.70
C MET A 1 8.92 -6.67 -0.59
N ARG A 2 9.65 -7.72 -0.94
CA ARG A 2 10.25 -8.71 -0.03
C ARG A 2 11.65 -9.09 -0.51
N GLU A 3 12.47 -9.55 0.42
CA GLU A 3 13.82 -10.05 0.16
C GLU A 3 13.83 -11.58 0.09
N THR A 4 14.46 -12.14 -0.95
CA THR A 4 14.67 -13.57 -1.15
C THR A 4 15.82 -14.11 -0.29
N ALA A 5 16.08 -15.43 -0.30
CA ALA A 5 17.19 -16.02 0.44
C ALA A 5 18.57 -15.52 -0.03
N ASP A 6 18.70 -15.21 -1.30
CA ASP A 6 19.93 -14.70 -1.94
C ASP A 6 19.99 -13.17 -2.05
N GLY A 7 19.12 -12.43 -1.30
CA GLY A 7 19.16 -10.97 -1.19
C GLY A 7 18.51 -10.21 -2.35
N VAL A 8 17.86 -10.89 -3.29
CA VAL A 8 17.13 -10.22 -4.38
C VAL A 8 15.84 -9.61 -3.83
N LEU A 9 15.52 -8.39 -4.25
CA LEU A 9 14.30 -7.70 -3.87
C LEU A 9 13.20 -7.97 -4.90
N VAL A 10 12.12 -8.65 -4.47
CA VAL A 10 11.00 -9.03 -5.34
C VAL A 10 9.70 -8.33 -4.95
N VAL A 11 8.79 -8.16 -5.92
CA VAL A 11 7.48 -7.52 -5.70
C VAL A 11 6.43 -8.59 -5.47
N SER A 12 6.18 -8.90 -4.20
CA SER A 12 5.09 -9.77 -3.78
C SER A 12 4.38 -9.17 -2.57
N HIS A 13 3.05 -9.32 -2.52
CA HIS A 13 2.26 -8.95 -1.34
C HIS A 13 2.45 -10.00 -0.24
N ASP A 14 2.25 -11.27 -0.57
CA ASP A 14 2.29 -12.38 0.38
C ASP A 14 3.74 -12.81 0.66
N ASP A 15 3.96 -13.49 1.76
CA ASP A 15 5.26 -14.01 2.15
C ASP A 15 5.59 -15.36 1.52
N SER A 16 4.57 -16.08 1.01
CA SER A 16 4.73 -17.32 0.27
C SER A 16 4.27 -17.19 -1.18
N LEU A 17 4.62 -18.15 -2.01
CA LEU A 17 4.19 -18.25 -3.40
C LEU A 17 2.79 -18.88 -3.54
N LEU A 18 2.19 -19.38 -2.45
CA LEU A 18 1.00 -20.25 -2.48
C LEU A 18 -0.16 -19.61 -3.25
N ARG A 19 -0.56 -18.40 -2.91
CA ARG A 19 -1.74 -17.78 -3.51
C ARG A 19 -1.55 -17.43 -5.00
N MET A 20 -0.36 -16.99 -5.37
CA MET A 20 -0.11 -16.49 -6.73
C MET A 20 0.44 -17.59 -7.68
N CYS A 21 1.24 -18.50 -7.16
CA CYS A 21 1.97 -19.49 -7.97
C CYS A 21 1.60 -20.95 -7.62
N GLY A 22 0.82 -21.19 -6.55
CA GLY A 22 0.39 -22.54 -6.14
C GLY A 22 1.45 -23.32 -5.36
N GLU A 23 2.57 -22.71 -4.97
CA GLU A 23 3.68 -23.33 -4.25
C GLU A 23 3.73 -22.84 -2.80
N ASP A 24 3.64 -23.75 -1.82
CA ASP A 24 3.65 -23.41 -0.39
C ASP A 24 5.09 -23.31 0.15
N ARG A 25 5.86 -22.37 -0.40
CA ARG A 25 7.21 -22.04 0.06
C ARG A 25 7.32 -20.54 0.34
N LEU A 26 8.09 -20.18 1.37
CA LEU A 26 8.34 -18.79 1.72
C LEU A 26 9.37 -18.17 0.77
N ILE A 27 9.07 -16.97 0.28
CA ILE A 27 9.99 -16.19 -0.57
C ILE A 27 11.35 -15.99 0.13
N SER A 28 11.34 -15.83 1.45
CA SER A 28 12.56 -15.64 2.26
C SER A 28 13.47 -16.87 2.35
N GLU A 29 12.99 -18.04 1.94
CA GLU A 29 13.70 -19.34 1.99
C GLU A 29 14.11 -19.81 0.60
N MET A 30 13.80 -19.04 -0.45
CA MET A 30 14.08 -19.35 -1.84
C MET A 30 15.03 -18.32 -2.45
N THR A 31 15.93 -18.79 -3.31
CA THR A 31 16.66 -17.92 -4.24
C THR A 31 15.72 -17.38 -5.32
N TYR A 32 16.09 -16.29 -5.96
CA TYR A 32 15.27 -15.76 -7.06
C TYR A 32 15.22 -16.73 -8.24
N GLU A 33 16.30 -17.49 -8.51
CA GLU A 33 16.32 -18.53 -9.55
C GLU A 33 15.33 -19.66 -9.26
N GLU A 34 15.14 -20.06 -7.99
CA GLU A 34 14.11 -21.03 -7.60
C GLU A 34 12.71 -20.43 -7.79
N ILE A 35 12.49 -19.16 -7.37
CA ILE A 35 11.20 -18.48 -7.53
C ILE A 35 10.76 -18.41 -9.00
N LYS A 36 11.69 -18.20 -9.93
CA LYS A 36 11.40 -18.16 -11.38
C LYS A 36 10.88 -19.47 -11.97
N GLN A 37 11.00 -20.57 -11.26
CA GLN A 37 10.43 -21.87 -11.71
C GLN A 37 8.90 -21.91 -11.54
N TYR A 38 8.32 -20.95 -10.81
CA TYR A 38 6.89 -20.93 -10.48
C TYR A 38 6.21 -19.72 -11.13
N PRO A 39 5.56 -19.91 -12.30
CA PRO A 39 4.83 -18.83 -12.96
C PRO A 39 3.62 -18.39 -12.12
N ILE A 40 3.19 -17.16 -12.33
CA ILE A 40 1.98 -16.63 -11.71
C ILE A 40 0.76 -17.26 -12.41
N ILE A 41 0.04 -18.11 -11.70
CA ILE A 41 -1.16 -18.82 -12.19
C ILE A 41 -2.47 -18.20 -11.69
N ASN A 42 -2.44 -17.39 -10.65
CA ASN A 42 -3.60 -16.73 -10.08
C ASN A 42 -3.52 -15.22 -10.22
N GLY A 43 -4.68 -14.62 -10.34
CA GLY A 43 -4.83 -13.18 -10.49
C GLY A 43 -5.64 -12.84 -11.74
N ARG A 44 -6.01 -11.56 -11.83
CA ARG A 44 -6.80 -11.09 -12.97
C ARG A 44 -5.97 -11.22 -14.25
N ASN A 45 -6.54 -11.87 -15.26
CA ASN A 45 -5.92 -12.12 -16.56
C ASN A 45 -4.64 -12.98 -16.52
N ALA A 46 -4.34 -13.69 -15.42
CA ALA A 46 -3.15 -14.54 -15.32
C ALA A 46 -3.06 -15.54 -16.51
N SER A 47 -4.20 -16.10 -16.92
CA SER A 47 -4.27 -17.03 -18.07
C SER A 47 -3.87 -16.42 -19.42
N GLN A 48 -3.90 -15.09 -19.56
CA GLN A 48 -3.46 -14.39 -20.78
C GLN A 48 -1.92 -14.19 -20.82
N TYR A 49 -1.25 -14.41 -19.70
CA TYR A 49 0.18 -14.20 -19.51
C TYR A 49 0.80 -15.41 -18.79
N PRO A 50 0.82 -16.61 -19.44
CA PRO A 50 1.23 -17.86 -18.78
C PRO A 50 2.69 -17.87 -18.33
N ASP A 51 3.54 -17.05 -18.93
CA ASP A 51 4.97 -16.95 -18.61
C ASP A 51 5.28 -15.83 -17.61
N ASN A 52 4.25 -15.23 -17.00
CA ASN A 52 4.46 -14.12 -16.08
C ASN A 52 5.05 -14.61 -14.75
N LEU A 53 6.13 -14.00 -14.32
CA LEU A 53 6.87 -14.35 -13.11
C LEU A 53 6.74 -13.24 -12.07
N ILE A 54 7.06 -13.55 -10.81
CA ILE A 54 7.21 -12.53 -9.77
C ILE A 54 8.37 -11.62 -10.16
N PRO A 55 8.11 -10.30 -10.37
CA PRO A 55 9.14 -9.40 -10.83
C PRO A 55 10.09 -8.98 -9.70
N THR A 56 11.30 -8.60 -10.06
CA THR A 56 12.20 -7.88 -9.15
C THR A 56 11.75 -6.44 -8.95
N LEU A 57 12.25 -5.80 -7.90
CA LEU A 57 12.03 -4.37 -7.67
C LEU A 57 12.57 -3.51 -8.82
N GLU A 58 13.73 -3.87 -9.36
CA GLU A 58 14.33 -3.21 -10.53
C GLU A 58 13.38 -3.25 -11.73
N GLN A 59 12.85 -4.43 -12.06
CA GLN A 59 11.87 -4.59 -13.14
C GLN A 59 10.59 -3.76 -12.91
N TYR A 60 10.14 -3.67 -11.65
CA TYR A 60 9.00 -2.84 -11.28
C TYR A 60 9.27 -1.36 -11.49
N ILE A 61 10.43 -0.86 -11.04
CA ILE A 61 10.85 0.53 -11.24
C ILE A 61 10.98 0.85 -12.72
N ALA A 62 11.62 -0.04 -13.49
CA ALA A 62 11.74 0.10 -14.95
C ALA A 62 10.37 0.19 -15.64
N CYS A 63 9.40 -0.63 -15.19
CA CYS A 63 8.02 -0.57 -15.67
C CYS A 63 7.37 0.78 -15.32
N CYS A 64 7.52 1.27 -14.08
CA CYS A 64 7.01 2.58 -13.68
C CYS A 64 7.61 3.71 -14.52
N ASN A 65 8.90 3.67 -14.79
CA ASN A 65 9.59 4.63 -15.65
C ASN A 65 9.05 4.61 -17.08
N LYS A 66 8.88 3.42 -17.67
CA LYS A 66 8.33 3.24 -19.02
C LYS A 66 6.96 3.89 -19.19
N TYR A 67 6.10 3.79 -18.17
CA TYR A 67 4.74 4.34 -18.21
C TYR A 67 4.62 5.72 -17.53
N SER A 68 5.73 6.31 -17.11
CA SER A 68 5.77 7.61 -16.43
C SER A 68 4.82 7.68 -15.22
N VAL A 69 4.74 6.60 -14.43
CA VAL A 69 3.95 6.53 -13.20
C VAL A 69 4.85 6.58 -11.97
N THR A 70 4.33 7.12 -10.86
CA THR A 70 5.05 7.16 -9.58
C THR A 70 5.00 5.78 -8.93
N PRO A 71 6.15 5.14 -8.63
CA PRO A 71 6.15 3.88 -7.90
C PRO A 71 5.72 4.10 -6.45
N VAL A 72 4.81 3.25 -5.97
CA VAL A 72 4.43 3.16 -4.56
C VAL A 72 4.87 1.79 -4.06
N ILE A 73 5.81 1.78 -3.13
CA ILE A 73 6.51 0.56 -2.73
C ILE A 73 6.20 0.25 -1.28
N GLU A 74 5.42 -0.81 -1.03
CA GLU A 74 5.22 -1.33 0.31
C GLU A 74 6.39 -2.23 0.72
N ILE A 75 7.07 -1.84 1.81
CA ILE A 75 8.16 -2.61 2.39
C ILE A 75 7.58 -3.63 3.37
N LYS A 76 7.51 -4.89 2.94
CA LYS A 76 7.05 -6.02 3.77
C LYS A 76 8.21 -6.61 4.59
N SER A 77 9.35 -6.89 3.93
CA SER A 77 10.55 -7.33 4.62
C SER A 77 11.82 -6.97 3.83
N ILE A 78 12.77 -6.37 4.54
CA ILE A 78 14.19 -6.29 4.19
C ILE A 78 14.92 -6.75 5.45
N ARG A 79 15.78 -7.75 5.34
CA ARG A 79 16.38 -8.47 6.47
C ARG A 79 17.87 -8.16 6.61
N THR A 80 18.54 -8.02 5.48
CA THR A 80 20.00 -7.80 5.43
C THR A 80 20.33 -6.31 5.20
N GLU A 81 21.52 -5.91 5.62
CA GLU A 81 22.01 -4.55 5.38
C GLU A 81 22.34 -4.36 3.90
N GLU A 82 22.86 -5.40 3.26
CA GLU A 82 23.15 -5.42 1.83
C GLU A 82 21.90 -5.20 1.00
N ALA A 83 20.79 -5.88 1.32
CA ALA A 83 19.52 -5.69 0.64
C ALA A 83 18.93 -4.29 0.91
N MET A 84 19.16 -3.72 2.10
CA MET A 84 18.74 -2.34 2.39
C MET A 84 19.54 -1.32 1.59
N ASN A 85 20.86 -1.52 1.44
CA ASN A 85 21.71 -0.67 0.61
C ASN A 85 21.33 -0.78 -0.88
N LEU A 86 21.09 -2.00 -1.37
CA LEU A 86 20.58 -2.24 -2.72
C LEU A 86 19.23 -1.55 -2.93
N PHE A 87 18.31 -1.63 -1.95
CA PHE A 87 17.04 -0.95 -2.01
C PHE A 87 17.22 0.56 -2.19
N MET A 88 18.04 1.19 -1.36
CA MET A 88 18.33 2.63 -1.47
C MET A 88 18.93 3.00 -2.83
N GLN A 89 19.82 2.18 -3.37
CA GLN A 89 20.40 2.37 -4.70
C GLN A 89 19.31 2.30 -5.78
N LEU A 90 18.47 1.27 -5.80
CA LEU A 90 17.41 1.08 -6.80
C LEU A 90 16.39 2.23 -6.80
N LEU A 91 16.12 2.85 -5.65
CA LEU A 91 15.23 4.02 -5.58
C LEU A 91 15.77 5.20 -6.41
N THR A 92 17.08 5.33 -6.58
CA THR A 92 17.69 6.40 -7.39
C THR A 92 17.47 6.22 -8.91
N GLU A 93 17.11 5.01 -9.35
CA GLU A 93 16.82 4.69 -10.75
C GLU A 93 15.41 5.12 -11.17
N SER A 94 14.58 5.49 -10.21
CA SER A 94 13.21 5.94 -10.49
C SER A 94 13.21 7.36 -11.04
N GLN A 95 12.62 7.56 -12.24
CA GLN A 95 12.46 8.87 -12.86
C GLN A 95 11.49 9.78 -12.08
N LYS A 96 10.56 9.19 -11.34
CA LYS A 96 9.66 9.90 -10.43
C LYS A 96 9.98 9.50 -9.00
N GLU A 97 9.97 10.49 -8.10
CA GLU A 97 10.21 10.24 -6.69
C GLU A 97 9.27 9.17 -6.15
N PRO A 98 9.79 8.00 -5.68
CA PRO A 98 8.96 6.92 -5.18
C PRO A 98 8.32 7.28 -3.84
N VAL A 99 7.14 6.73 -3.58
CA VAL A 99 6.48 6.79 -2.29
C VAL A 99 6.68 5.46 -1.58
N LEU A 100 7.28 5.49 -0.39
CA LEU A 100 7.50 4.29 0.41
C LEU A 100 6.40 4.15 1.45
N ILE A 101 5.87 2.96 1.60
CA ILE A 101 4.86 2.68 2.62
C ILE A 101 5.28 1.46 3.45
N CYS A 102 5.07 1.49 4.77
CA CYS A 102 5.45 0.39 5.66
C CYS A 102 4.60 0.39 6.93
N PHE A 103 4.33 -0.81 7.46
CA PHE A 103 3.70 -0.97 8.78
C PHE A 103 4.67 -0.71 9.93
N ARG A 104 5.96 -1.00 9.74
CA ARG A 104 7.00 -0.88 10.77
C ARG A 104 7.63 0.50 10.72
N ILE A 105 7.40 1.27 11.77
CA ILE A 105 7.95 2.63 11.87
C ILE A 105 9.47 2.64 11.98
N GLU A 106 10.04 1.58 12.59
CA GLU A 106 11.49 1.41 12.73
C GLU A 106 12.18 1.33 11.36
N THR A 107 11.54 0.64 10.40
CA THR A 107 12.04 0.55 9.02
C THR A 107 12.02 1.92 8.36
N LEU A 108 10.95 2.71 8.53
CA LEU A 108 10.86 4.06 7.99
C LEU A 108 11.88 5.00 8.65
N GLY A 109 12.06 4.88 9.98
CA GLY A 109 13.08 5.63 10.72
C GLY A 109 14.49 5.34 10.21
N LYS A 110 14.83 4.06 10.02
CA LYS A 110 16.13 3.64 9.46
C LYS A 110 16.36 4.22 8.06
N LEU A 111 15.35 4.25 7.20
CA LEU A 111 15.48 4.86 5.86
C LEU A 111 15.75 6.37 5.94
N ARG A 112 15.14 7.09 6.89
CA ARG A 112 15.49 8.50 7.14
C ARG A 112 16.94 8.67 7.59
N GLU A 113 17.39 7.83 8.52
CA GLU A 113 18.79 7.83 8.99
C GLU A 113 19.79 7.53 7.88
N MET A 114 19.40 6.69 6.90
CA MET A 114 20.18 6.41 5.69
C MET A 114 20.10 7.52 4.62
N GLY A 115 19.36 8.61 4.87
CA GLY A 115 19.30 9.77 3.99
C GLY A 115 18.18 9.77 2.95
N PHE A 116 17.19 8.89 3.04
CA PHE A 116 16.03 8.98 2.15
C PHE A 116 15.19 10.20 2.50
N THR A 117 15.07 11.15 1.57
CA THR A 117 14.34 12.42 1.75
C THR A 117 12.95 12.41 1.13
N GLY A 118 12.63 11.38 0.32
CA GLY A 118 11.36 11.25 -0.38
C GLY A 118 10.16 10.99 0.55
N LYS A 119 8.99 10.87 -0.05
CA LYS A 119 7.72 10.66 0.66
C LYS A 119 7.66 9.28 1.29
N MET A 120 7.33 9.22 2.57
CA MET A 120 7.08 7.97 3.28
C MET A 120 5.75 8.03 4.03
N GLN A 121 5.03 6.91 4.07
CA GLN A 121 3.75 6.81 4.77
C GLN A 121 3.79 5.62 5.74
N TRP A 122 3.41 5.88 6.98
CA TRP A 122 3.24 4.84 7.98
C TRP A 122 1.87 4.20 7.84
N ILE A 123 1.81 2.89 7.52
CA ILE A 123 0.55 2.16 7.35
C ILE A 123 -0.06 1.84 8.72
N ARG A 124 -1.34 2.21 8.92
CA ARG A 124 -2.05 2.03 10.18
C ARG A 124 -3.43 1.40 9.98
N THR A 125 -3.71 0.39 10.82
CA THR A 125 -5.00 -0.32 10.90
C THR A 125 -5.76 0.00 12.19
N VAL A 126 -5.31 1.01 12.94
CA VAL A 126 -5.92 1.45 14.19
C VAL A 126 -6.20 2.94 14.15
N ARG A 127 -7.10 3.42 15.01
CA ARG A 127 -7.44 4.84 15.10
C ARG A 127 -6.23 5.69 15.44
N MET A 128 -6.19 6.88 14.87
CA MET A 128 -5.16 7.88 15.14
C MET A 128 -5.17 8.31 16.62
N ASN A 129 -3.97 8.60 17.12
CA ASN A 129 -3.77 9.16 18.45
C ASN A 129 -2.58 10.13 18.49
N ALA A 130 -2.41 10.84 19.61
CA ALA A 130 -1.36 11.86 19.75
C ALA A 130 0.06 11.27 19.57
N SER A 131 0.32 10.05 20.03
CA SER A 131 1.63 9.40 19.87
C SER A 131 1.97 9.18 18.39
N MET A 132 0.99 8.80 17.55
CA MET A 132 1.20 8.65 16.11
C MET A 132 1.61 9.98 15.46
N ILE A 133 0.94 11.08 15.81
CA ILE A 133 1.30 12.41 15.32
C ILE A 133 2.76 12.76 15.68
N GLN A 134 3.16 12.51 16.93
CA GLN A 134 4.54 12.76 17.36
C GLN A 134 5.55 11.91 16.57
N GLN A 135 5.26 10.64 16.36
CA GLN A 135 6.13 9.75 15.58
C GLN A 135 6.23 10.17 14.12
N CYS A 136 5.11 10.57 13.51
CA CYS A 136 5.11 11.09 12.14
C CYS A 136 5.97 12.35 12.02
N LYS A 137 5.86 13.29 12.97
CA LYS A 137 6.72 14.47 13.00
C LYS A 137 8.20 14.15 13.17
N LYS A 138 8.51 13.18 14.04
CA LYS A 138 9.91 12.76 14.30
C LYS A 138 10.62 12.28 13.04
N TYR A 139 9.93 11.52 12.21
CA TYR A 139 10.50 10.88 11.02
C TYR A 139 10.03 11.49 9.70
N ASP A 140 9.31 12.62 9.75
CA ASP A 140 8.72 13.28 8.57
C ASP A 140 7.90 12.29 7.72
N LEU A 141 6.85 11.74 8.33
CA LEU A 141 6.00 10.71 7.73
C LEU A 141 4.57 11.24 7.52
N ASP A 142 3.98 10.84 6.42
CA ASP A 142 2.54 10.84 6.22
C ASP A 142 1.90 9.56 6.81
N ILE A 143 0.57 9.48 6.88
CA ILE A 143 -0.14 8.30 7.36
C ILE A 143 -0.91 7.65 6.22
N SER A 144 -0.78 6.32 6.11
CA SER A 144 -1.60 5.47 5.25
C SER A 144 -2.59 4.69 6.12
N ALA A 145 -3.85 5.17 6.18
CA ALA A 145 -4.86 4.69 7.11
C ALA A 145 -5.84 3.71 6.45
N GLU A 146 -6.20 2.64 7.17
CA GLU A 146 -7.32 1.80 6.77
C GLU A 146 -8.63 2.60 6.87
N TYR A 147 -9.46 2.54 5.83
CA TYR A 147 -10.69 3.35 5.71
C TYR A 147 -11.66 3.22 6.91
N LYS A 148 -11.65 2.09 7.61
CA LYS A 148 -12.50 1.84 8.78
C LYS A 148 -12.06 2.61 10.04
N ASN A 149 -10.81 3.03 10.07
CA ASN A 149 -10.13 3.55 11.25
C ASN A 149 -9.77 5.03 11.15
N ILE A 150 -10.32 5.72 10.17
CA ILE A 150 -10.06 7.15 9.95
C ILE A 150 -11.37 7.94 9.88
N SER A 151 -11.43 9.07 10.53
CA SER A 151 -12.54 10.02 10.50
C SER A 151 -12.11 11.36 9.91
N MET A 152 -13.08 12.22 9.58
CA MET A 152 -12.81 13.59 9.13
C MET A 152 -12.03 14.39 10.19
N ASN A 153 -12.35 14.18 11.48
CA ASN A 153 -11.62 14.85 12.56
C ASN A 153 -10.16 14.39 12.64
N ASP A 154 -9.89 13.11 12.37
CA ASP A 154 -8.52 12.59 12.31
C ASP A 154 -7.74 13.21 11.14
N ILE A 155 -8.36 13.32 9.96
CA ILE A 155 -7.75 13.95 8.78
C ILE A 155 -7.44 15.43 9.08
N ASN A 156 -8.41 16.17 9.63
CA ASN A 156 -8.21 17.58 10.01
C ASN A 156 -7.08 17.75 11.03
N ASN A 157 -7.03 16.88 12.05
CA ASN A 157 -5.97 16.90 13.05
C ASN A 157 -4.60 16.61 12.44
N ALA A 158 -4.50 15.63 11.51
CA ALA A 158 -3.27 15.34 10.77
C ALA A 158 -2.80 16.58 9.99
N HIS A 159 -3.70 17.20 9.23
CA HIS A 159 -3.41 18.40 8.43
C HIS A 159 -2.94 19.59 9.29
N GLN A 160 -3.55 19.80 10.45
CA GLN A 160 -3.08 20.83 11.40
C GLN A 160 -1.65 20.59 11.90
N ASN A 161 -1.19 19.34 11.81
CA ASN A 161 0.16 18.94 12.17
C ASN A 161 1.10 18.76 10.96
N GLY A 162 0.66 19.14 9.74
CA GLY A 162 1.46 19.05 8.52
C GLY A 162 1.57 17.63 7.95
N ILE A 163 0.74 16.70 8.41
CA ILE A 163 0.76 15.28 8.01
C ILE A 163 -0.36 15.04 6.99
N ARG A 164 -0.02 14.47 5.85
CA ARG A 164 -1.00 14.06 4.83
C ARG A 164 -1.55 12.67 5.12
N ILE A 165 -2.77 12.43 4.63
CA ILE A 165 -3.49 11.18 4.83
C ILE A 165 -3.73 10.48 3.49
N SER A 166 -3.23 9.25 3.39
CA SER A 166 -3.65 8.27 2.39
C SER A 166 -4.70 7.34 3.00
N VAL A 167 -5.76 7.02 2.25
CA VAL A 167 -6.80 6.07 2.70
C VAL A 167 -6.82 4.85 1.80
N TRP A 168 -6.87 3.66 2.41
CA TRP A 168 -6.93 2.37 1.74
C TRP A 168 -7.88 1.41 2.46
N LEU A 169 -8.49 0.44 1.85
CA LEU A 169 -8.62 0.23 0.42
C LEU A 169 -10.06 0.57 0.04
N CYS A 170 -10.27 1.56 -0.85
CA CYS A 170 -11.59 1.88 -1.38
C CYS A 170 -11.92 0.90 -2.52
N ARG A 171 -13.14 0.34 -2.50
CA ARG A 171 -13.57 -0.72 -3.44
C ARG A 171 -14.64 -0.27 -4.43
N ASN A 172 -15.17 0.93 -4.26
CA ASN A 172 -16.14 1.54 -5.16
C ASN A 172 -15.96 3.05 -5.21
N GLU A 173 -16.59 3.68 -6.18
CA GLU A 173 -16.47 5.13 -6.42
C GLU A 173 -17.11 5.96 -5.30
N ASP A 174 -18.18 5.46 -4.66
CA ASP A 174 -18.82 6.15 -3.53
C ASP A 174 -17.83 6.31 -2.36
N MET A 175 -17.05 5.27 -2.04
CA MET A 175 -16.00 5.36 -1.02
C MET A 175 -14.93 6.38 -1.41
N VAL A 176 -14.52 6.40 -2.68
CA VAL A 176 -13.55 7.37 -3.18
C VAL A 176 -14.08 8.79 -2.99
N ASP A 177 -15.33 9.04 -3.36
CA ASP A 177 -15.96 10.35 -3.24
C ASP A 177 -16.15 10.78 -1.77
N ILE A 178 -16.51 9.85 -0.89
CA ILE A 178 -16.60 10.11 0.55
C ILE A 178 -15.24 10.58 1.10
N PHE A 179 -14.18 9.82 0.89
CA PHE A 179 -12.86 10.16 1.44
C PHE A 179 -12.24 11.40 0.78
N ARG A 180 -12.53 11.62 -0.51
CA ARG A 180 -12.17 12.88 -1.17
C ARG A 180 -12.84 14.08 -0.48
N LYS A 181 -14.16 13.98 -0.19
CA LYS A 181 -14.91 15.02 0.52
C LYS A 181 -14.45 15.20 1.96
N MET A 182 -13.99 14.13 2.61
CA MET A 182 -13.40 14.19 3.95
C MET A 182 -12.01 14.85 3.96
N GLY A 183 -11.38 15.07 2.80
CA GLY A 183 -10.10 15.74 2.66
C GLY A 183 -8.89 14.81 2.62
N ALA A 184 -9.07 13.51 2.34
CA ALA A 184 -7.94 12.61 2.13
C ALA A 184 -7.05 13.09 0.97
N ASP A 185 -5.73 13.11 1.18
CA ASP A 185 -4.75 13.59 0.18
C ASP A 185 -4.50 12.54 -0.90
N TYR A 186 -4.55 11.27 -0.53
CA TYR A 186 -4.37 10.12 -1.42
C TYR A 186 -5.41 9.06 -1.13
N ILE A 187 -5.86 8.36 -2.16
CA ILE A 187 -6.83 7.28 -2.04
C ILE A 187 -6.36 6.07 -2.85
N THR A 188 -6.17 4.94 -2.17
CA THR A 188 -5.94 3.67 -2.84
C THR A 188 -7.28 3.08 -3.24
N TYR A 189 -7.50 2.96 -4.54
CA TYR A 189 -8.75 2.48 -5.12
C TYR A 189 -8.52 1.21 -5.94
N GLU A 190 -9.28 0.17 -5.62
CA GLU A 190 -9.29 -1.09 -6.36
C GLU A 190 -10.60 -1.21 -7.13
N LYS A 191 -10.53 -1.06 -8.46
CA LYS A 191 -11.69 -1.17 -9.34
C LYS A 191 -11.88 -2.62 -9.81
N TRP A 192 -12.86 -3.31 -9.24
CA TRP A 192 -13.11 -4.74 -9.54
C TRP A 192 -13.83 -5.01 -10.88
N ASN A 193 -14.48 -4.03 -11.52
CA ASN A 193 -15.49 -4.28 -12.56
C ASN A 193 -15.32 -3.55 -13.88
N THR A 194 -14.12 -3.21 -14.34
CA THR A 194 -13.93 -2.75 -15.72
C THR A 194 -12.59 -3.21 -16.27
N ASP A 195 -12.50 -3.34 -17.58
CA ASP A 195 -11.32 -3.81 -18.33
C ASP A 195 -10.06 -2.95 -18.19
N GLU A 196 -10.12 -1.91 -17.36
CA GLU A 196 -8.98 -1.06 -17.02
C GLU A 196 -8.79 -0.97 -15.50
N VAL A 197 -7.77 -1.68 -14.98
CA VAL A 197 -7.24 -1.41 -13.63
C VAL A 197 -6.40 -0.14 -13.70
N LYS A 198 -7.01 1.00 -13.43
CA LYS A 198 -6.28 2.25 -13.20
C LYS A 198 -6.17 2.46 -11.69
N MET A 199 -5.01 2.17 -11.12
CA MET A 199 -4.64 2.77 -9.83
C MET A 199 -4.47 4.27 -10.08
N ARG A 200 -5.45 5.06 -9.67
CA ARG A 200 -5.36 6.53 -9.73
C ARG A 200 -5.03 7.04 -8.34
N TYR A 201 -3.85 7.59 -8.18
CA TYR A 201 -3.56 8.52 -7.09
C TYR A 201 -4.20 9.86 -7.44
N TYR A 202 -5.18 10.27 -6.66
CA TYR A 202 -5.75 11.60 -6.76
C TYR A 202 -5.01 12.52 -5.79
N SER A 203 -4.23 13.47 -6.33
CA SER A 203 -3.69 14.57 -5.53
C SER A 203 -4.70 15.70 -5.45
N HIS A 204 -4.98 16.19 -4.26
CA HIS A 204 -5.80 17.37 -4.07
C HIS A 204 -5.00 18.63 -4.34
N SER A 205 -5.32 19.34 -5.41
CA SER A 205 -4.88 20.72 -5.57
C SER A 205 -6.02 21.75 -5.68
N THR A 206 -7.27 21.34 -5.74
CA THR A 206 -8.39 22.31 -5.86
C THR A 206 -9.72 21.74 -5.36
N ILE A 207 -10.10 21.99 -4.08
CA ILE A 207 -11.50 21.96 -3.64
C ILE A 207 -11.78 23.22 -2.80
N PRO A 208 -12.84 24.02 -3.13
CA PRO A 208 -13.24 25.16 -2.32
C PRO A 208 -13.74 24.70 -0.94
N ARG A 209 -13.28 25.37 0.13
CA ARG A 209 -13.77 25.17 1.50
C ARG A 209 -15.24 25.61 1.58
N GLY A 210 -16.16 24.68 1.81
CA GLY A 210 -17.55 25.07 2.06
C GLY A 210 -18.67 24.04 2.05
N VAL A 211 -18.42 22.73 1.87
CA VAL A 211 -19.51 21.74 1.73
C VAL A 211 -19.42 20.66 2.81
N TRP A 212 -19.62 21.04 4.10
CA TRP A 212 -19.27 20.14 5.21
C TRP A 212 -20.43 19.62 6.07
N HIS A 213 -21.70 19.96 5.80
CA HIS A 213 -22.78 19.68 6.76
C HIS A 213 -23.66 18.44 6.52
N GLU A 214 -23.58 17.74 5.40
CA GLU A 214 -24.56 16.67 5.11
C GLU A 214 -24.12 15.21 5.36
N TYR A 215 -22.85 14.94 5.65
CA TYR A 215 -22.35 13.55 5.70
C TYR A 215 -22.05 12.97 7.08
N ALA A 216 -22.50 13.60 8.14
CA ALA A 216 -22.30 13.14 9.53
C ALA A 216 -23.14 11.89 9.91
N LYS A 217 -23.98 11.35 9.00
CA LYS A 217 -24.87 10.22 9.27
C LYS A 217 -24.62 9.07 8.27
N ILE A 218 -23.50 8.38 8.42
CA ILE A 218 -23.35 7.05 7.79
C ILE A 218 -23.74 6.00 8.83
N PRO A 219 -24.77 5.16 8.58
CA PRO A 219 -25.14 4.08 9.49
C PRO A 219 -24.00 3.09 9.63
N ARG A 220 -23.68 2.70 10.86
CA ARG A 220 -22.79 1.56 11.13
C ARG A 220 -23.53 0.29 10.68
N HIS A 221 -23.11 -0.33 9.60
CA HIS A 221 -23.52 -1.70 9.29
C HIS A 221 -22.90 -2.64 10.34
N THR A 222 -23.68 -3.00 11.33
CA THR A 222 -23.40 -4.14 12.20
C THR A 222 -23.64 -5.40 11.38
N SER A 223 -22.59 -6.12 11.04
CA SER A 223 -22.70 -7.49 10.53
C SER A 223 -23.14 -8.41 11.65
N GLN A 224 -24.44 -8.62 11.80
CA GLN A 224 -24.97 -9.78 12.51
C GLN A 224 -25.06 -10.94 11.52
N ASN A 225 -24.07 -11.82 11.54
CA ASN A 225 -24.22 -13.18 11.03
C ASN A 225 -24.98 -13.99 12.07
N SER A 226 -26.30 -14.10 11.94
CA SER A 226 -27.08 -15.13 12.59
C SER A 226 -26.96 -16.41 11.76
N ILE A 227 -26.21 -17.38 12.28
CA ILE A 227 -26.26 -18.76 11.78
C ILE A 227 -27.57 -19.35 12.30
N ALA A 228 -28.53 -19.53 11.41
CA ALA A 228 -29.71 -20.33 11.67
C ALA A 228 -29.34 -21.80 11.47
N ALA A 229 -29.29 -22.57 12.56
CA ALA A 229 -29.24 -24.01 12.50
C ALA A 229 -30.63 -24.53 12.07
N GLY A 230 -30.71 -25.10 10.86
CA GLY A 230 -31.86 -25.85 10.41
C GLY A 230 -31.78 -27.30 10.87
N ASN A 231 -32.72 -27.73 11.68
CA ASN A 231 -32.94 -29.13 12.01
C ASN A 231 -33.47 -29.86 10.78
N LEU A 232 -32.90 -31.06 10.56
CA LEU A 232 -33.44 -32.10 9.68
C LEU A 232 -34.54 -32.87 10.41
N GLU A 233 -35.69 -33.02 9.79
CA GLU A 233 -36.45 -34.24 9.72
C GLU A 233 -36.57 -34.69 8.26
#